data_9dfc8cb0b418ae5695381ef23b9d2790
#
_entry.id   9dfc8cb0b418ae5695381ef23b9d2790
#
_cell.length_a   1.000
_cell.length_b   1.000
_cell.length_c   1.000
_cell.angle_alpha   90.00
_cell.angle_beta   90.00
_cell.angle_gamma   90.00
#
_symmetry.space_group_name_H-M   'P 1'
#
loop_
_entity.id
_entity.type
_entity.pdbx_description
1 polymer ?
#
loop_
_entity_poly.entity_id
_entity_poly.type
_entity_poly.pdbx_seq_one_letter_code
_entity_poly.pdbx_strand_id
1 'polypeptide(L)'
;MVKFIERIKSIIYSGILSCIVILGSTAPSFAESKTLSIPAYNQQPYENICWATSASMIKSYFKKDTKDIKVDIAKYIHGSSFNKGGTIYDIRDGVKKYANVSGSIKLIPLSYQAVQHQINHAVVIKGYNNITGTVTRNDPWDGKSKTSSYDYLKNNSSWSWQQSLFYK
;
A
#
# COMPACT_ATOMS: atom_id res chain seq x y z
N MET A 1 37.31 -15.07 55.60
CA MET A 1 37.24 -15.84 54.32
C MET A 1 35.81 -15.93 53.75
N VAL A 2 34.78 -16.20 54.58
CA VAL A 2 33.39 -16.34 54.11
C VAL A 2 32.82 -15.07 53.47
N LYS A 3 33.03 -13.86 54.05
CA LYS A 3 32.55 -12.58 53.51
C LYS A 3 33.11 -12.19 52.12
N PHE A 4 34.29 -12.69 51.78
CA PHE A 4 34.95 -12.41 50.50
C PHE A 4 34.33 -13.24 49.35
N ILE A 5 33.97 -14.49 49.67
CA ILE A 5 33.29 -15.39 48.71
C ILE A 5 31.89 -14.92 48.36
N GLU A 6 31.14 -14.38 49.33
CA GLU A 6 29.79 -13.82 49.11
C GLU A 6 29.84 -12.56 48.20
N ARG A 7 30.85 -11.70 48.34
CA ARG A 7 31.03 -10.54 47.43
C ARG A 7 31.36 -10.93 46.00
N ILE A 8 32.17 -11.97 45.80
CA ILE A 8 32.51 -12.47 44.48
C ILE A 8 31.28 -13.08 43.80
N LYS A 9 30.46 -13.84 44.50
CA LYS A 9 29.20 -14.37 43.98
C LYS A 9 28.23 -13.26 43.54
N SER A 10 28.08 -12.20 44.35
CA SER A 10 27.24 -11.05 44.03
C SER A 10 27.68 -10.32 42.76
N ILE A 11 29.00 -10.15 42.57
CA ILE A 11 29.55 -9.50 41.38
C ILE A 11 29.37 -10.37 40.11
N ILE A 12 29.54 -11.69 40.22
CA ILE A 12 29.35 -12.63 39.11
C ILE A 12 27.89 -12.69 38.70
N TYR A 13 26.94 -12.76 39.65
CA TYR A 13 25.49 -12.75 39.35
C TYR A 13 25.04 -11.42 38.73
N SER A 14 25.55 -10.28 39.19
CA SER A 14 25.24 -8.97 38.64
C SER A 14 25.80 -8.81 37.22
N GLY A 15 27.02 -9.31 36.96
CA GLY A 15 27.64 -9.27 35.62
C GLY A 15 26.94 -10.17 34.61
N ILE A 16 26.52 -11.37 35.01
CA ILE A 16 25.79 -12.31 34.12
C ILE A 16 24.39 -11.79 33.80
N LEU A 17 23.71 -11.19 34.80
CA LEU A 17 22.37 -10.62 34.57
C LEU A 17 22.41 -9.41 33.63
N SER A 18 23.43 -8.55 33.71
CA SER A 18 23.63 -7.44 32.79
C SER A 18 23.92 -7.89 31.34
N CYS A 19 24.70 -8.97 31.15
CA CYS A 19 24.96 -9.49 29.80
C CYS A 19 23.74 -10.14 29.15
N ILE A 20 22.83 -10.76 29.94
CA ILE A 20 21.62 -11.39 29.40
C ILE A 20 20.58 -10.36 28.95
N VAL A 21 20.53 -9.17 29.58
CA VAL A 21 19.58 -8.09 29.21
C VAL A 21 20.00 -7.39 27.92
N ILE A 22 21.28 -7.38 27.55
CA ILE A 22 21.78 -6.74 26.31
C ILE A 22 21.58 -7.65 25.07
N LEU A 23 21.48 -8.97 25.25
CA LEU A 23 21.26 -9.92 24.15
C LEU A 23 19.78 -10.14 23.78
N GLY A 24 18.86 -9.52 24.51
CA GLY A 24 17.42 -9.81 24.40
C GLY A 24 16.58 -8.83 23.57
N SER A 25 17.12 -7.79 22.93
CA SER A 25 16.30 -6.75 22.32
C SER A 25 16.60 -6.39 20.86
N THR A 26 17.33 -7.20 20.14
CA THR A 26 17.27 -7.14 18.68
C THR A 26 16.28 -8.20 18.21
N ALA A 27 15.00 -7.87 18.22
CA ALA A 27 14.07 -8.61 17.38
C ALA A 27 14.67 -8.58 15.97
N PRO A 28 14.91 -9.73 15.33
CA PRO A 28 15.43 -9.74 13.98
C PRO A 28 14.43 -8.95 13.12
N SER A 29 14.86 -7.79 12.63
CA SER A 29 14.13 -7.11 11.57
C SER A 29 14.21 -8.03 10.36
N PHE A 30 13.17 -8.89 10.21
CA PHE A 30 13.10 -9.75 9.04
C PHE A 30 13.03 -8.85 7.81
N ALA A 31 14.06 -8.94 6.99
CA ALA A 31 14.06 -8.38 5.66
C ALA A 31 12.88 -9.00 4.90
N GLU A 32 11.86 -8.21 4.64
CA GLU A 32 10.67 -8.69 3.95
C GLU A 32 10.41 -7.88 2.68
N SER A 33 10.22 -8.60 1.58
CA SER A 33 9.67 -8.03 0.35
C SER A 33 8.52 -8.89 -0.13
N LYS A 34 7.45 -8.26 -0.58
CA LYS A 34 6.28 -8.95 -1.12
C LYS A 34 5.76 -8.21 -2.33
N THR A 35 5.49 -8.95 -3.40
CA THR A 35 4.85 -8.40 -4.60
C THR A 35 3.73 -9.34 -5.04
N LEU A 36 2.53 -8.79 -5.22
CA LEU A 36 1.37 -9.52 -5.72
C LEU A 36 1.36 -9.53 -7.26
N SER A 37 0.90 -10.63 -7.85
CA SER A 37 0.71 -10.72 -9.30
C SER A 37 -0.59 -10.03 -9.71
N ILE A 38 -0.60 -8.69 -9.70
CA ILE A 38 -1.72 -7.86 -10.15
C ILE A 38 -1.42 -7.38 -11.56
N PRO A 39 -2.29 -7.65 -12.56
CA PRO A 39 -2.07 -7.18 -13.93
C PRO A 39 -2.08 -5.65 -13.97
N ALA A 40 -1.30 -5.06 -14.87
CA ALA A 40 -1.30 -3.62 -15.11
C ALA A 40 -2.13 -3.31 -16.37
N TYR A 41 -3.09 -2.40 -16.24
CA TYR A 41 -3.94 -1.95 -17.34
C TYR A 41 -3.78 -0.46 -17.57
N ASN A 42 -3.88 -0.05 -18.84
CA ASN A 42 -3.87 1.35 -19.24
C ASN A 42 -5.31 1.90 -19.26
N GLN A 43 -5.52 3.12 -18.79
CA GLN A 43 -6.84 3.78 -18.83
C GLN A 43 -7.22 4.26 -20.25
N GLN A 44 -6.25 4.46 -21.12
CA GLN A 44 -6.50 4.92 -22.50
C GLN A 44 -7.52 4.04 -23.24
N PRO A 45 -8.34 4.63 -24.15
CA PRO A 45 -8.31 6.03 -24.62
C PRO A 45 -9.06 7.03 -23.72
N TYR A 46 -9.46 6.65 -22.52
CA TYR A 46 -10.24 7.49 -21.61
C TYR A 46 -9.34 8.21 -20.61
N GLU A 47 -9.52 9.53 -20.45
CA GLU A 47 -8.62 10.35 -19.63
C GLU A 47 -8.97 10.33 -18.13
N ASN A 48 -10.25 10.06 -17.77
CA ASN A 48 -10.75 10.29 -16.42
C ASN A 48 -11.13 9.02 -15.65
N ILE A 49 -10.80 7.82 -16.15
CA ILE A 49 -11.21 6.55 -15.54
C ILE A 49 -10.07 5.78 -14.85
N CYS A 50 -9.04 6.48 -14.35
CA CYS A 50 -7.96 5.84 -13.59
C CYS A 50 -8.49 5.02 -12.42
N TRP A 51 -9.54 5.50 -11.75
CA TRP A 51 -10.23 4.82 -10.67
C TRP A 51 -10.87 3.48 -11.12
N ALA A 52 -11.58 3.46 -12.26
CA ALA A 52 -12.20 2.26 -12.80
C ALA A 52 -11.16 1.27 -13.33
N THR A 53 -10.06 1.77 -13.89
CA THR A 53 -8.91 0.96 -14.32
C THR A 53 -8.23 0.30 -13.11
N SER A 54 -8.04 1.05 -12.03
CA SER A 54 -7.54 0.51 -10.75
C SER A 54 -8.47 -0.56 -10.18
N ALA A 55 -9.79 -0.33 -10.21
CA ALA A 55 -10.78 -1.33 -9.79
C ALA A 55 -10.73 -2.60 -10.66
N SER A 56 -10.53 -2.46 -11.99
CA SER A 56 -10.37 -3.59 -12.90
C SER A 56 -9.11 -4.42 -12.61
N MET A 57 -7.99 -3.80 -12.30
CA MET A 57 -6.76 -4.50 -11.88
C MET A 57 -6.98 -5.31 -10.59
N ILE A 58 -7.63 -4.70 -9.59
CA ILE A 58 -7.94 -5.36 -8.31
C ILE A 58 -8.92 -6.53 -8.54
N LYS A 59 -9.98 -6.31 -9.33
CA LYS A 59 -10.93 -7.37 -9.70
C LYS A 59 -10.22 -8.56 -10.36
N SER A 60 -9.32 -8.30 -11.31
CA SER A 60 -8.61 -9.36 -12.02
C SER A 60 -7.71 -10.19 -11.08
N TYR A 61 -7.10 -9.54 -10.09
CA TYR A 61 -6.33 -10.25 -9.07
C TYR A 61 -7.20 -11.25 -8.28
N PHE A 62 -8.37 -10.83 -7.80
CA PHE A 62 -9.27 -11.70 -7.02
C PHE A 62 -9.96 -12.78 -7.86
N LYS A 63 -10.29 -12.47 -9.11
CA LYS A 63 -10.92 -13.44 -10.04
C LYS A 63 -9.91 -14.34 -10.73
N LYS A 64 -8.60 -14.11 -10.56
CA LYS A 64 -7.53 -14.86 -11.21
C LYS A 64 -7.65 -14.84 -12.73
N ASP A 65 -8.06 -13.70 -13.29
CA ASP A 65 -8.16 -13.47 -14.72
C ASP A 65 -7.35 -12.24 -15.16
N THR A 66 -7.24 -12.02 -16.46
CA THR A 66 -6.55 -10.87 -17.07
C THR A 66 -7.49 -9.98 -17.87
N LYS A 67 -8.81 -10.10 -17.64
CA LYS A 67 -9.81 -9.34 -18.38
C LYS A 67 -9.94 -7.93 -17.83
N ASP A 68 -9.50 -6.93 -18.60
CA ASP A 68 -9.75 -5.53 -18.31
C ASP A 68 -11.22 -5.16 -18.56
N ILE A 69 -11.92 -4.77 -17.50
CA ILE A 69 -13.35 -4.37 -17.53
C ILE A 69 -13.56 -2.94 -17.03
N LYS A 70 -12.54 -2.08 -17.18
CA LYS A 70 -12.60 -0.68 -16.71
C LYS A 70 -13.83 0.08 -17.20
N VAL A 71 -14.22 -0.13 -18.46
CA VAL A 71 -15.40 0.54 -19.05
C VAL A 71 -16.69 0.01 -18.44
N ASP A 72 -16.80 -1.30 -18.20
CA ASP A 72 -17.99 -1.89 -17.57
C ASP A 72 -18.15 -1.37 -16.13
N ILE A 73 -17.04 -1.26 -15.38
CA ILE A 73 -17.05 -0.67 -14.03
C ILE A 73 -17.46 0.79 -14.09
N ALA A 74 -16.86 1.57 -15.00
CA ALA A 74 -17.15 2.99 -15.12
C ALA A 74 -18.63 3.24 -15.51
N LYS A 75 -19.16 2.46 -16.45
CA LYS A 75 -20.58 2.51 -16.83
C LYS A 75 -21.53 2.06 -15.72
N TYR A 76 -21.14 1.05 -14.93
CA TYR A 76 -21.95 0.61 -13.79
C TYR A 76 -22.15 1.72 -12.76
N ILE A 77 -21.10 2.51 -12.49
CA ILE A 77 -21.13 3.57 -11.48
C ILE A 77 -21.75 4.87 -12.05
N HIS A 78 -21.39 5.26 -13.27
CA HIS A 78 -21.70 6.57 -13.83
C HIS A 78 -22.61 6.57 -15.07
N GLY A 79 -23.10 5.39 -15.49
CA GLY A 79 -23.98 5.27 -16.65
C GLY A 79 -23.32 5.70 -17.97
N SER A 80 -24.07 6.38 -18.82
CA SER A 80 -23.61 6.85 -20.14
C SER A 80 -22.48 7.87 -20.05
N SER A 81 -22.45 8.69 -19.01
CA SER A 81 -21.41 9.72 -18.77
C SER A 81 -20.21 9.17 -18.00
N PHE A 82 -19.77 7.97 -18.31
CA PHE A 82 -18.80 7.21 -17.53
C PHE A 82 -17.35 7.75 -17.55
N ASN A 83 -16.97 8.52 -18.60
CA ASN A 83 -15.60 9.07 -18.70
C ASN A 83 -15.44 10.32 -17.84
N LYS A 84 -15.55 10.16 -16.54
CA LYS A 84 -15.35 11.23 -15.54
C LYS A 84 -14.60 10.69 -14.32
N GLY A 85 -14.06 11.61 -13.52
CA GLY A 85 -13.38 11.28 -12.26
C GLY A 85 -14.29 10.49 -11.32
N GLY A 86 -13.67 9.63 -10.52
CA GLY A 86 -14.34 8.85 -9.50
C GLY A 86 -13.69 9.02 -8.14
N THR A 87 -14.33 8.46 -7.14
CA THR A 87 -13.90 8.46 -5.75
C THR A 87 -13.34 7.10 -5.34
N ILE A 88 -12.73 7.03 -4.16
CA ILE A 88 -12.30 5.75 -3.58
C ILE A 88 -13.50 4.82 -3.30
N TYR A 89 -14.69 5.38 -3.06
CA TYR A 89 -15.94 4.62 -2.89
C TYR A 89 -16.35 3.95 -4.21
N ASP A 90 -16.17 4.63 -5.34
CA ASP A 90 -16.46 4.09 -6.66
C ASP A 90 -15.55 2.90 -7.01
N ILE A 91 -14.25 2.97 -6.62
CA ILE A 91 -13.34 1.84 -6.72
C ILE A 91 -13.84 0.65 -5.90
N ARG A 92 -14.17 0.89 -4.62
CA ARG A 92 -14.70 -0.14 -3.72
C ARG A 92 -15.95 -0.82 -4.28
N ASP A 93 -16.90 -0.02 -4.73
CA ASP A 93 -18.20 -0.50 -5.19
C ASP A 93 -18.08 -1.24 -6.53
N GLY A 94 -17.19 -0.79 -7.42
CA GLY A 94 -16.84 -1.51 -8.64
C GLY A 94 -16.21 -2.86 -8.35
N VAL A 95 -15.24 -2.94 -7.45
CA VAL A 95 -14.59 -4.21 -7.05
C VAL A 95 -15.62 -5.13 -6.38
N LYS A 96 -16.45 -4.60 -5.48
CA LYS A 96 -17.50 -5.38 -4.83
C LYS A 96 -18.48 -5.98 -5.86
N LYS A 97 -18.93 -5.19 -6.84
CA LYS A 97 -19.84 -5.65 -7.90
C LYS A 97 -19.28 -6.79 -8.71
N TYR A 98 -18.04 -6.68 -9.17
CA TYR A 98 -17.46 -7.59 -10.17
C TYR A 98 -16.57 -8.69 -9.58
N ALA A 99 -15.98 -8.49 -8.39
CA ALA A 99 -15.19 -9.50 -7.71
C ALA A 99 -15.88 -10.12 -6.49
N ASN A 100 -16.93 -9.51 -5.96
CA ASN A 100 -17.59 -9.90 -4.72
C ASN A 100 -16.67 -9.81 -3.50
N VAL A 101 -15.77 -8.82 -3.48
CA VAL A 101 -14.82 -8.58 -2.39
C VAL A 101 -15.07 -7.19 -1.82
N SER A 102 -15.05 -7.08 -0.49
CA SER A 102 -15.21 -5.80 0.22
C SER A 102 -13.85 -5.27 0.67
N GLY A 103 -13.62 -3.98 0.44
CA GLY A 103 -12.42 -3.27 0.89
C GLY A 103 -12.71 -2.33 2.05
N SER A 104 -11.69 -2.08 2.87
CA SER A 104 -11.73 -1.10 3.97
C SER A 104 -11.01 0.18 3.55
N ILE A 105 -11.67 1.33 3.71
CA ILE A 105 -11.12 2.65 3.39
C ILE A 105 -10.45 3.23 4.63
N LYS A 106 -9.24 3.75 4.48
CA LYS A 106 -8.54 4.54 5.50
C LYS A 106 -8.20 5.91 4.93
N LEU A 107 -8.54 6.94 5.67
CA LEU A 107 -8.13 8.31 5.39
C LEU A 107 -6.76 8.56 6.01
N ILE A 108 -5.84 9.13 5.24
CA ILE A 108 -4.56 9.59 5.74
C ILE A 108 -4.74 11.09 6.03
N PRO A 109 -4.42 11.56 7.26
CA PRO A 109 -4.49 12.98 7.57
C PRO A 109 -3.62 13.78 6.61
N LEU A 110 -4.19 14.81 6.01
CA LEU A 110 -3.50 15.71 5.08
C LEU A 110 -2.94 16.91 5.83
N SER A 111 -1.73 17.37 5.45
CA SER A 111 -1.31 18.72 5.77
C SER A 111 -2.07 19.73 4.91
N TYR A 112 -2.28 20.94 5.41
CA TYR A 112 -2.98 22.01 4.67
C TYR A 112 -2.38 22.28 3.28
N GLN A 113 -1.07 22.12 3.11
CA GLN A 113 -0.38 22.28 1.82
C GLN A 113 -0.69 21.18 0.80
N ALA A 114 -1.04 19.98 1.26
CA ALA A 114 -1.39 18.85 0.39
C ALA A 114 -2.75 19.05 -0.32
N VAL A 115 -3.62 19.92 0.22
CA VAL A 115 -4.95 20.20 -0.34
C VAL A 115 -4.87 21.06 -1.60
N GLN A 116 -3.79 21.83 -1.79
CA GLN A 116 -3.67 22.77 -2.91
C GLN A 116 -3.20 22.15 -4.24
N HIS A 117 -2.70 20.90 -4.23
CA HIS A 117 -2.15 20.23 -5.43
C HIS A 117 -2.85 18.92 -5.73
N GLN A 118 -4.19 18.93 -5.78
CA GLN A 118 -4.99 17.74 -6.08
C GLN A 118 -4.94 17.41 -7.57
N ILE A 119 -4.00 16.57 -7.97
CA ILE A 119 -4.20 15.72 -9.14
C ILE A 119 -4.83 14.43 -8.60
N ASN A 120 -6.13 14.27 -8.78
CA ASN A 120 -6.85 13.07 -8.38
C ASN A 120 -6.44 11.91 -9.31
N HIS A 121 -5.51 11.10 -8.85
CA HIS A 121 -5.05 9.93 -9.58
C HIS A 121 -5.10 8.69 -8.68
N ALA A 122 -5.62 7.60 -9.22
CA ALA A 122 -5.68 6.32 -8.53
C ALA A 122 -4.60 5.38 -9.06
N VAL A 123 -3.85 4.75 -8.17
CA VAL A 123 -2.87 3.71 -8.48
C VAL A 123 -3.11 2.47 -7.64
N VAL A 124 -2.62 1.31 -8.07
CA VAL A 124 -2.72 0.06 -7.31
C VAL A 124 -1.36 -0.31 -6.74
N ILE A 125 -1.20 -0.20 -5.41
CA ILE A 125 0.00 -0.70 -4.73
C ILE A 125 -0.09 -2.23 -4.70
N LYS A 126 0.92 -2.89 -5.24
CA LYS A 126 0.97 -4.36 -5.33
C LYS A 126 2.15 -4.99 -4.62
N GLY A 127 3.11 -4.20 -4.16
CA GLY A 127 4.27 -4.75 -3.47
C GLY A 127 5.05 -3.72 -2.66
N TYR A 128 5.85 -4.24 -1.75
CA TYR A 128 6.77 -3.46 -0.92
C TYR A 128 8.08 -4.22 -0.70
N ASN A 129 9.11 -3.47 -0.36
CA ASN A 129 10.40 -3.98 0.12
C ASN A 129 10.84 -3.11 1.30
N ASN A 130 10.84 -3.67 2.50
CA ASN A 130 11.19 -2.93 3.72
C ASN A 130 12.71 -2.74 3.91
N ILE A 131 13.55 -3.50 3.18
CA ILE A 131 15.00 -3.31 3.18
C ILE A 131 15.37 -2.03 2.47
N THR A 132 14.76 -1.81 1.30
CA THR A 132 15.06 -0.63 0.45
C THR A 132 14.09 0.53 0.69
N GLY A 133 13.05 0.35 1.52
CA GLY A 133 12.01 1.35 1.75
C GLY A 133 11.21 1.69 0.49
N THR A 134 11.02 0.71 -0.41
CA THR A 134 10.37 0.94 -1.69
C THR A 134 9.01 0.25 -1.79
N VAL A 135 8.14 0.80 -2.63
CA VAL A 135 6.84 0.23 -3.00
C VAL A 135 6.73 0.10 -4.52
N THR A 136 6.06 -0.97 -4.94
CA THR A 136 5.75 -1.23 -6.35
C THR A 136 4.26 -0.99 -6.58
N ARG A 137 3.95 -0.18 -7.58
CA ARG A 137 2.56 0.14 -7.97
C ARG A 137 2.32 -0.11 -9.46
N ASN A 138 1.08 -0.39 -9.81
CA ASN A 138 0.58 -0.29 -11.18
C ASN A 138 -0.07 1.09 -11.36
N ASP A 139 0.29 1.76 -12.43
CA ASP A 139 -0.18 3.10 -12.77
C ASP A 139 -1.12 3.03 -13.99
N PRO A 140 -2.43 3.35 -13.83
CA PRO A 140 -3.38 3.33 -14.94
C PRO A 140 -3.06 4.31 -16.07
N TRP A 141 -2.31 5.37 -15.78
CA TRP A 141 -1.99 6.38 -16.79
C TRP A 141 -1.27 5.79 -18.01
N ASP A 142 -0.31 4.92 -17.77
CA ASP A 142 0.50 4.29 -18.82
C ASP A 142 0.44 2.75 -18.83
N GLY A 143 -0.30 2.15 -17.89
CA GLY A 143 -0.44 0.71 -17.77
C GLY A 143 0.83 0.00 -17.33
N LYS A 144 1.76 0.70 -16.65
CA LYS A 144 3.05 0.14 -16.24
C LYS A 144 3.16 -0.08 -14.74
N SER A 145 3.98 -1.07 -14.38
CA SER A 145 4.45 -1.23 -13.00
C SER A 145 5.65 -0.32 -12.75
N LYS A 146 5.59 0.45 -11.65
CA LYS A 146 6.63 1.40 -11.25
C LYS A 146 7.05 1.13 -9.81
N THR A 147 8.33 1.28 -9.51
CA THR A 147 8.87 1.22 -8.14
C THR A 147 9.40 2.59 -7.74
N SER A 148 9.06 3.02 -6.53
CA SER A 148 9.50 4.30 -5.96
C SER A 148 9.78 4.11 -4.47
N SER A 149 10.53 5.02 -3.84
CA SER A 149 10.60 5.05 -2.38
C SER A 149 9.21 5.31 -1.80
N TYR A 150 8.96 4.78 -0.61
CA TYR A 150 7.71 5.01 0.11
C TYR A 150 7.48 6.50 0.39
N ASP A 151 8.55 7.22 0.80
CA ASP A 151 8.46 8.64 1.11
C ASP A 151 8.11 9.48 -0.12
N TYR A 152 8.71 9.18 -1.28
CA TYR A 152 8.33 9.83 -2.54
C TYR A 152 6.87 9.60 -2.90
N LEU A 153 6.36 8.37 -2.73
CA LEU A 153 4.97 8.07 -3.04
C LEU A 153 4.01 8.73 -2.04
N LYS A 154 4.42 8.83 -0.77
CA LYS A 154 3.63 9.44 0.29
C LYS A 154 3.42 10.94 0.06
N ASN A 155 4.48 11.66 -0.30
CA ASN A 155 4.42 13.10 -0.54
C ASN A 155 5.62 13.59 -1.37
N ASN A 156 5.36 14.41 -2.38
CA ASN A 156 6.38 15.08 -3.18
C ASN A 156 5.83 16.40 -3.75
N SER A 157 6.59 17.08 -4.61
CA SER A 157 6.18 18.36 -5.21
C SER A 157 4.94 18.27 -6.11
N SER A 158 4.59 17.10 -6.61
CA SER A 158 3.51 16.90 -7.57
C SER A 158 2.25 16.31 -6.96
N TRP A 159 2.37 15.52 -5.88
CA TRP A 159 1.23 14.87 -5.23
C TRP A 159 1.46 14.57 -3.76
N SER A 160 0.37 14.23 -3.07
CA SER A 160 0.38 13.59 -1.77
C SER A 160 -0.64 12.45 -1.71
N TRP A 161 -0.29 11.37 -1.01
CA TRP A 161 -1.17 10.23 -0.79
C TRP A 161 -2.27 10.60 0.21
N GLN A 162 -3.52 10.55 -0.23
CA GLN A 162 -4.66 11.04 0.55
C GLN A 162 -5.50 9.93 1.16
N GLN A 163 -5.75 8.88 0.40
CA GLN A 163 -6.67 7.82 0.79
C GLN A 163 -6.13 6.46 0.36
N SER A 164 -6.47 5.44 1.11
CA SER A 164 -6.15 4.05 0.81
C SER A 164 -7.37 3.16 0.92
N LEU A 165 -7.49 2.24 -0.02
CA LEU A 165 -8.48 1.17 -0.01
C LEU A 165 -7.75 -0.16 0.12
N PHE A 166 -8.03 -0.89 1.20
CA PHE A 166 -7.37 -2.15 1.54
C PHE A 166 -8.29 -3.32 1.27
N TYR A 167 -7.75 -4.36 0.66
CA TYR A 167 -8.38 -5.67 0.50
C TYR A 167 -7.57 -6.73 1.25
N LYS A 168 -8.23 -7.65 1.93
CA LYS A 168 -7.63 -8.77 2.65
C LYS A 168 -7.87 -10.07 1.91
#